data_3970af09b87b12883ef4a45b932f7ca5
#
_entry.id   3970af09b87b12883ef4a45b932f7ca5
#
_cell.length_a   1.000
_cell.length_b   1.000
_cell.length_c   1.000
_cell.angle_alpha   90.00
_cell.angle_beta   90.00
_cell.angle_gamma   90.00
#
_symmetry.space_group_name_H-M   'P 1'
#
loop_
_entity.id
_entity.type
_entity.pdbx_description
1 polymer ?
#
loop_
_entity_poly.entity_id
_entity_poly.type
_entity_poly.pdbx_seq_one_letter_code
_entity_poly.pdbx_strand_id
1 'polypeptide(L)'
;KAPKSEVKIIDTIKYINPIIDKVVIGSYLKSLKVSPFLYGKLYTYSEDDYTITNTISSKLIEAMTCKLLPLIRDFQPDILIATHSFSTEMLSVLKSKYNMNIPCMSIITDYYSHSSWLHPYIDAYVVSNEDMINKMIFKGISKDTIYNLGIPVKPEFNMNYDRGETLESLDLCESKFTILVMGGSLGLGKIVDIYKQLTNINEDIQIIIITGKNKKLYAELSKIKDSSSKETRIIGFTNHVNKYMQACDLLLTKPGGLTITEALICKIPLGLFSPIPGQEEKNAQFLLRHNLAVNLTDIEKCSENIEKLLHSKNELKNMIENCSKFSKPYAGDDIFDLINWLVQNKSDKSSFPKEEKIYEKNNPKTFFKSAEKYFLKTALKLFEL
;
A
#
# COMPACT_ATOMS: atom_id res chain seq x y z
N LYS A 1 -3.98 -5.30 -21.62
CA LYS A 1 -3.41 -6.55 -22.18
C LYS A 1 -4.46 -7.59 -22.56
N ALA A 2 -5.70 -7.48 -22.06
CA ALA A 2 -6.82 -8.33 -22.43
C ALA A 2 -7.94 -7.49 -23.06
N PRO A 3 -7.84 -7.09 -24.32
CA PRO A 3 -8.78 -6.15 -24.97
C PRO A 3 -10.22 -6.70 -25.05
N LYS A 4 -10.44 -8.00 -24.78
CA LYS A 4 -11.76 -8.66 -24.75
C LYS A 4 -12.26 -8.96 -23.34
N SER A 5 -11.51 -8.60 -22.29
CA SER A 5 -11.92 -8.85 -20.91
C SER A 5 -12.72 -7.68 -20.35
N GLU A 6 -13.85 -7.97 -19.75
CA GLU A 6 -14.60 -6.99 -18.96
C GLU A 6 -14.08 -6.98 -17.53
N VAL A 7 -13.78 -5.79 -17.01
CA VAL A 7 -13.26 -5.61 -15.65
C VAL A 7 -14.17 -4.69 -14.85
N LYS A 8 -14.64 -5.16 -13.70
CA LYS A 8 -15.43 -4.36 -12.75
C LYS A 8 -14.64 -4.12 -11.47
N ILE A 9 -14.30 -2.87 -11.23
CA ILE A 9 -13.57 -2.45 -10.02
C ILE A 9 -14.57 -1.87 -9.02
N ILE A 10 -14.54 -2.36 -7.78
CA ILE A 10 -15.40 -1.87 -6.71
C ILE A 10 -14.60 -1.51 -5.47
N ASP A 11 -14.99 -0.45 -4.81
CA ASP A 11 -14.65 -0.21 -3.41
C ASP A 11 -15.59 -1.05 -2.56
N THR A 12 -15.06 -2.12 -1.97
CA THR A 12 -15.85 -3.15 -1.31
C THR A 12 -16.66 -2.60 -0.14
N ILE A 13 -16.04 -1.78 0.72
CA ILE A 13 -16.73 -1.23 1.91
C ILE A 13 -17.81 -0.25 1.47
N LYS A 14 -17.51 0.63 0.55
CA LYS A 14 -18.44 1.62 0.00
C LYS A 14 -19.61 0.95 -0.73
N TYR A 15 -19.35 -0.12 -1.48
CA TYR A 15 -20.39 -0.90 -2.16
C TYR A 15 -21.35 -1.55 -1.16
N ILE A 16 -20.81 -2.13 -0.07
CA ILE A 16 -21.59 -2.81 0.95
C ILE A 16 -22.43 -1.81 1.75
N ASN A 17 -21.84 -0.73 2.22
CA ASN A 17 -22.52 0.31 2.98
C ASN A 17 -21.73 1.65 2.96
N PRO A 18 -22.21 2.67 2.24
CA PRO A 18 -21.56 3.97 2.16
C PRO A 18 -21.44 4.71 3.51
N ILE A 19 -22.27 4.39 4.51
CA ILE A 19 -22.20 5.01 5.85
C ILE A 19 -21.04 4.37 6.63
N ILE A 20 -20.92 3.04 6.58
CA ILE A 20 -19.80 2.31 7.20
C ILE A 20 -18.48 2.77 6.57
N ASP A 21 -18.42 2.94 5.26
CA ASP A 21 -17.26 3.47 4.54
C ASP A 21 -16.81 4.82 5.14
N LYS A 22 -17.73 5.78 5.25
CA LYS A 22 -17.42 7.10 5.83
C LYS A 22 -16.95 7.02 7.29
N VAL A 23 -17.53 6.15 8.08
CA VAL A 23 -17.17 5.96 9.49
C VAL A 23 -15.79 5.26 9.59
N VAL A 24 -15.55 4.20 8.85
CA VAL A 24 -14.29 3.45 8.86
C VAL A 24 -13.14 4.33 8.35
N ILE A 25 -13.28 4.93 7.17
CA ILE A 25 -12.24 5.80 6.60
C ILE A 25 -12.05 7.06 7.46
N GLY A 26 -13.14 7.68 7.91
CA GLY A 26 -13.07 8.85 8.79
C GLY A 26 -12.37 8.56 10.11
N SER A 27 -12.69 7.43 10.75
CA SER A 27 -12.05 6.98 11.99
C SER A 27 -10.59 6.63 11.77
N TYR A 28 -10.27 5.93 10.69
CA TYR A 28 -8.89 5.63 10.30
C TYR A 28 -8.04 6.89 10.11
N LEU A 29 -8.50 7.83 9.28
CA LEU A 29 -7.78 9.08 9.04
C LEU A 29 -7.66 9.94 10.31
N LYS A 30 -8.66 9.90 11.18
CA LYS A 30 -8.64 10.60 12.46
C LYS A 30 -7.67 9.92 13.44
N SER A 31 -7.65 8.61 13.53
CA SER A 31 -6.71 7.86 14.40
C SER A 31 -5.26 8.11 14.00
N LEU A 32 -4.95 8.15 12.70
CA LEU A 32 -3.61 8.49 12.21
C LEU A 32 -3.16 9.91 12.58
N LYS A 33 -4.11 10.86 12.71
CA LYS A 33 -3.80 12.25 13.08
C LYS A 33 -3.74 12.46 14.58
N VAL A 34 -4.61 11.80 15.35
CA VAL A 34 -4.79 12.05 16.79
C VAL A 34 -3.92 11.13 17.65
N SER A 35 -3.81 9.85 17.28
CA SER A 35 -3.03 8.88 18.04
C SER A 35 -2.47 7.76 17.15
N PRO A 36 -1.40 8.01 16.36
CA PRO A 36 -0.74 7.00 15.55
C PRO A 36 -0.29 5.78 16.37
N PHE A 37 0.13 6.02 17.61
CA PHE A 37 0.58 4.96 18.54
C PHE A 37 -0.54 3.96 18.89
N LEU A 38 -1.76 4.43 19.10
CA LEU A 38 -2.90 3.55 19.38
C LEU A 38 -3.24 2.67 18.16
N TYR A 39 -3.16 3.23 16.96
CA TYR A 39 -3.30 2.48 15.71
C TYR A 39 -2.24 1.36 15.61
N GLY A 40 -0.97 1.69 15.88
CA GLY A 40 0.12 0.71 15.87
C GLY A 40 -0.09 -0.43 16.86
N LYS A 41 -0.56 -0.14 18.08
CA LYS A 41 -0.92 -1.17 19.05
C LYS A 41 -2.04 -2.09 18.55
N LEU A 42 -3.10 -1.53 18.00
CA LEU A 42 -4.21 -2.32 17.43
C LEU A 42 -3.74 -3.20 16.27
N TYR A 43 -2.87 -2.68 15.43
CA TYR A 43 -2.26 -3.44 14.33
C TYR A 43 -1.44 -4.62 14.85
N THR A 44 -0.61 -4.42 15.89
CA THR A 44 0.19 -5.48 16.50
C THR A 44 -0.70 -6.51 17.21
N TYR A 45 -1.73 -6.10 17.96
CA TYR A 45 -2.69 -7.01 18.58
C TYR A 45 -3.39 -7.90 17.55
N SER A 46 -3.76 -7.36 16.40
CA SER A 46 -4.38 -8.15 15.32
C SER A 46 -3.41 -9.11 14.63
N GLU A 47 -2.11 -9.00 14.85
CA GLU A 47 -1.09 -9.94 14.39
C GLU A 47 -1.02 -11.21 15.28
N ASP A 48 -1.15 -11.04 16.62
CA ASP A 48 -0.86 -12.08 17.61
C ASP A 48 -2.11 -12.83 18.08
N ASP A 49 -3.28 -12.17 18.19
CA ASP A 49 -4.49 -12.72 18.82
C ASP A 49 -5.58 -13.06 17.80
N TYR A 50 -5.53 -14.27 17.27
CA TYR A 50 -6.53 -14.78 16.32
C TYR A 50 -7.83 -15.28 17.00
N THR A 51 -7.94 -15.32 18.35
CA THR A 51 -8.94 -16.15 19.03
C THR A 51 -10.16 -15.45 19.60
N ILE A 52 -10.11 -14.21 20.05
CA ILE A 52 -11.24 -13.57 20.79
C ILE A 52 -11.99 -12.52 19.99
N THR A 53 -11.33 -11.74 19.14
CA THR A 53 -11.97 -10.78 18.25
C THR A 53 -12.72 -11.46 17.08
N ASN A 54 -12.41 -12.71 16.82
CA ASN A 54 -12.86 -13.45 15.62
C ASN A 54 -14.36 -13.79 15.60
N THR A 55 -15.03 -14.05 16.73
CA THR A 55 -16.40 -14.58 16.65
C THR A 55 -17.45 -13.51 16.32
N ILE A 56 -17.26 -12.28 16.77
CA ILE A 56 -18.19 -11.16 16.45
C ILE A 56 -17.81 -10.55 15.12
N SER A 57 -16.52 -10.39 14.85
CA SER A 57 -16.00 -9.92 13.58
C SER A 57 -16.35 -10.87 12.44
N SER A 58 -16.25 -12.19 12.62
CA SER A 58 -16.56 -13.17 11.57
C SER A 58 -18.03 -13.17 11.15
N LYS A 59 -18.98 -13.04 12.08
CA LYS A 59 -20.41 -12.93 11.74
C LYS A 59 -20.72 -11.62 11.01
N LEU A 60 -20.05 -10.55 11.36
CA LEU A 60 -20.21 -9.26 10.69
C LEU A 60 -19.65 -9.32 9.27
N ILE A 61 -18.46 -9.87 9.10
CA ILE A 61 -17.85 -10.09 7.78
C ILE A 61 -18.75 -11.00 6.92
N GLU A 62 -19.28 -12.08 7.48
CA GLU A 62 -20.23 -12.97 6.78
C GLU A 62 -21.47 -12.21 6.31
N ALA A 63 -22.09 -11.42 7.19
CA ALA A 63 -23.26 -10.60 6.85
C ALA A 63 -22.95 -9.50 5.81
N MET A 64 -21.75 -8.94 5.85
CA MET A 64 -21.28 -7.98 4.85
C MET A 64 -21.01 -8.68 3.51
N THR A 65 -20.42 -9.86 3.54
CA THR A 65 -20.05 -10.65 2.37
C THR A 65 -21.27 -11.07 1.54
N CYS A 66 -22.41 -11.41 2.18
CA CYS A 66 -23.61 -11.80 1.45
C CYS A 66 -24.12 -10.70 0.48
N LYS A 67 -23.82 -9.43 0.73
CA LYS A 67 -24.15 -8.33 -0.18
C LYS A 67 -23.37 -8.33 -1.49
N LEU A 68 -22.27 -9.05 -1.56
CA LEU A 68 -21.51 -9.22 -2.81
C LEU A 68 -22.13 -10.26 -3.72
N LEU A 69 -22.96 -11.20 -3.20
CA LEU A 69 -23.53 -12.30 -3.98
C LEU A 69 -24.37 -11.84 -5.18
N PRO A 70 -25.29 -10.85 -5.07
CA PRO A 70 -26.01 -10.35 -6.24
C PRO A 70 -25.08 -9.79 -7.31
N LEU A 71 -24.08 -9.03 -6.90
CA LEU A 71 -23.10 -8.46 -7.83
C LEU A 71 -22.32 -9.55 -8.59
N ILE A 72 -21.84 -10.58 -7.85
CA ILE A 72 -21.09 -11.69 -8.43
C ILE A 72 -21.98 -12.51 -9.37
N ARG A 73 -23.21 -12.77 -8.97
CA ARG A 73 -24.20 -13.50 -9.80
C ARG A 73 -24.53 -12.73 -11.10
N ASP A 74 -24.73 -11.42 -11.00
CA ASP A 74 -25.15 -10.60 -12.13
C ASP A 74 -23.99 -10.37 -13.11
N PHE A 75 -22.76 -10.22 -12.59
CA PHE A 75 -21.55 -9.99 -13.39
C PHE A 75 -20.91 -11.29 -13.89
N GLN A 76 -21.10 -12.42 -13.20
CA GLN A 76 -20.52 -13.73 -13.51
C GLN A 76 -19.01 -13.72 -13.79
N PRO A 77 -18.18 -13.24 -12.86
CA PRO A 77 -16.73 -13.13 -13.09
C PRO A 77 -16.08 -14.50 -13.21
N ASP A 78 -15.05 -14.60 -14.05
CA ASP A 78 -14.20 -15.79 -14.15
C ASP A 78 -13.18 -15.87 -13.00
N ILE A 79 -12.82 -14.74 -12.41
CA ILE A 79 -11.90 -14.63 -11.27
C ILE A 79 -12.29 -13.44 -10.39
N LEU A 80 -12.02 -13.55 -9.09
CA LEU A 80 -12.14 -12.46 -8.12
C LEU A 80 -10.77 -12.09 -7.59
N ILE A 81 -10.43 -10.79 -7.60
CA ILE A 81 -9.13 -10.29 -7.16
C ILE A 81 -9.31 -9.29 -6.04
N ALA A 82 -8.66 -9.54 -4.90
CA ALA A 82 -8.60 -8.63 -3.77
C ALA A 82 -7.24 -7.94 -3.66
N THR A 83 -7.25 -6.63 -3.41
CA THR A 83 -6.05 -5.83 -3.17
C THR A 83 -6.05 -5.17 -1.78
N HIS A 84 -6.86 -5.69 -0.88
CA HIS A 84 -6.98 -5.25 0.51
C HIS A 84 -7.35 -6.44 1.41
N SER A 85 -6.77 -6.52 2.62
CA SER A 85 -6.96 -7.64 3.55
C SER A 85 -8.43 -7.93 3.86
N PHE A 86 -9.22 -6.90 4.08
CA PHE A 86 -10.66 -7.01 4.32
C PHE A 86 -11.41 -7.66 3.15
N SER A 87 -11.07 -7.30 1.92
CA SER A 87 -11.64 -7.92 0.72
C SER A 87 -11.17 -9.37 0.58
N THR A 88 -9.92 -9.68 0.93
CA THR A 88 -9.38 -11.04 0.93
C THR A 88 -10.16 -11.95 1.89
N GLU A 89 -10.46 -11.47 3.10
CA GLU A 89 -11.28 -12.20 4.08
C GLU A 89 -12.67 -12.50 3.51
N MET A 90 -13.31 -11.52 2.85
CA MET A 90 -14.62 -11.73 2.19
C MET A 90 -14.57 -12.78 1.08
N LEU A 91 -13.50 -12.80 0.26
CA LEU A 91 -13.33 -13.83 -0.75
C LEU A 91 -13.24 -15.23 -0.11
N SER A 92 -12.50 -15.36 0.97
CA SER A 92 -12.41 -16.62 1.73
C SER A 92 -13.76 -17.05 2.30
N VAL A 93 -14.57 -16.12 2.81
CA VAL A 93 -15.94 -16.37 3.29
C VAL A 93 -16.86 -16.82 2.15
N LEU A 94 -16.78 -16.18 0.97
CA LEU A 94 -17.55 -16.59 -0.21
C LEU A 94 -17.29 -18.05 -0.58
N LYS A 95 -16.03 -18.48 -0.56
CA LYS A 95 -15.66 -19.88 -0.85
C LYS A 95 -16.12 -20.84 0.24
N SER A 96 -15.85 -20.52 1.51
CA SER A 96 -16.10 -21.44 2.64
C SER A 96 -17.57 -21.56 3.03
N LYS A 97 -18.34 -20.48 2.98
CA LYS A 97 -19.72 -20.42 3.46
C LYS A 97 -20.75 -20.54 2.35
N TYR A 98 -20.42 -20.04 1.17
CA TYR A 98 -21.34 -20.00 0.05
C TYR A 98 -20.95 -20.98 -1.07
N ASN A 99 -19.97 -21.86 -0.84
CA ASN A 99 -19.49 -22.88 -1.78
C ASN A 99 -19.19 -22.31 -3.19
N MET A 100 -18.66 -21.09 -3.23
CA MET A 100 -18.35 -20.43 -4.49
C MET A 100 -17.09 -21.04 -5.11
N ASN A 101 -17.20 -21.52 -6.35
CA ASN A 101 -16.08 -22.17 -7.06
C ASN A 101 -15.36 -21.25 -8.06
N ILE A 102 -15.46 -19.92 -7.88
CA ILE A 102 -14.72 -18.94 -8.67
C ILE A 102 -13.31 -18.81 -8.10
N PRO A 103 -12.23 -18.84 -8.90
CA PRO A 103 -10.88 -18.58 -8.43
C PRO A 103 -10.77 -17.25 -7.70
N CYS A 104 -10.07 -17.23 -6.56
CA CYS A 104 -9.86 -16.05 -5.75
C CYS A 104 -8.37 -15.76 -5.60
N MET A 105 -7.94 -14.60 -6.03
CA MET A 105 -6.56 -14.13 -5.90
C MET A 105 -6.48 -12.96 -4.91
N SER A 106 -5.46 -12.95 -4.08
CA SER A 106 -5.11 -11.81 -3.21
C SER A 106 -3.76 -11.24 -3.60
N ILE A 107 -3.70 -9.96 -3.94
CA ILE A 107 -2.45 -9.24 -4.21
C ILE A 107 -2.13 -8.41 -2.97
N ILE A 108 -1.11 -8.83 -2.21
CA ILE A 108 -0.68 -8.14 -1.00
C ILE A 108 0.13 -6.90 -1.39
N THR A 109 -0.39 -5.72 -1.08
CA THR A 109 0.18 -4.43 -1.51
C THR A 109 1.18 -3.84 -0.52
N ASP A 110 1.85 -4.71 0.26
CA ASP A 110 2.86 -4.40 1.25
C ASP A 110 4.11 -5.26 1.10
N TYR A 111 5.17 -4.93 1.85
CA TYR A 111 6.41 -5.73 1.92
C TYR A 111 6.45 -6.64 3.16
N TYR A 112 5.30 -6.80 3.81
CA TYR A 112 5.09 -7.65 4.98
C TYR A 112 3.72 -8.31 4.94
N SER A 113 3.66 -9.62 5.14
CA SER A 113 2.42 -10.40 5.18
C SER A 113 1.82 -10.38 6.59
N HIS A 114 0.98 -9.37 6.87
CA HIS A 114 0.21 -9.31 8.12
C HIS A 114 -0.85 -10.43 8.17
N SER A 115 -1.16 -10.96 9.36
CA SER A 115 -2.11 -12.06 9.54
C SER A 115 -3.50 -11.78 8.96
N SER A 116 -3.95 -10.53 8.94
CA SER A 116 -5.23 -10.13 8.34
C SER A 116 -5.36 -10.37 6.84
N TRP A 117 -4.26 -10.64 6.13
CA TRP A 117 -4.29 -11.05 4.74
C TRP A 117 -4.45 -12.56 4.54
N LEU A 118 -4.15 -13.37 5.59
CA LEU A 118 -3.94 -14.81 5.47
C LEU A 118 -5.23 -15.58 5.76
N HIS A 119 -5.82 -16.16 4.73
CA HIS A 119 -7.08 -16.91 4.80
C HIS A 119 -6.96 -18.22 4.02
N PRO A 120 -7.55 -19.34 4.51
CA PRO A 120 -7.29 -20.69 3.96
C PRO A 120 -7.89 -20.95 2.58
N TYR A 121 -8.88 -20.17 2.13
CA TYR A 121 -9.63 -20.45 0.90
C TYR A 121 -9.28 -19.51 -0.25
N ILE A 122 -8.08 -18.94 -0.24
CA ILE A 122 -7.55 -18.14 -1.36
C ILE A 122 -6.71 -19.05 -2.26
N ASP A 123 -6.99 -19.03 -3.57
CA ASP A 123 -6.32 -19.91 -4.53
C ASP A 123 -4.92 -19.40 -4.91
N ALA A 124 -4.72 -18.08 -4.88
CA ALA A 124 -3.42 -17.49 -5.17
C ALA A 124 -3.16 -16.25 -4.33
N TYR A 125 -2.01 -16.20 -3.69
CA TYR A 125 -1.44 -15.02 -3.04
C TYR A 125 -0.29 -14.49 -3.88
N VAL A 126 -0.37 -13.23 -4.28
CA VAL A 126 0.75 -12.52 -4.90
C VAL A 126 1.45 -11.71 -3.82
N VAL A 127 2.75 -11.91 -3.67
CA VAL A 127 3.61 -11.26 -2.68
C VAL A 127 4.76 -10.50 -3.34
N SER A 128 5.38 -9.56 -2.61
CA SER A 128 6.43 -8.68 -3.12
C SER A 128 7.85 -9.25 -2.93
N ASN A 129 8.04 -10.19 -1.99
CA ASN A 129 9.37 -10.69 -1.64
C ASN A 129 9.32 -12.07 -0.97
N GLU A 130 10.49 -12.71 -0.85
CA GLU A 130 10.62 -14.07 -0.29
C GLU A 130 10.45 -14.14 1.23
N ASP A 131 10.77 -13.08 1.96
CA ASP A 131 10.56 -13.03 3.42
C ASP A 131 9.07 -13.26 3.74
N MET A 132 8.18 -12.76 2.88
CA MET A 132 6.73 -12.97 3.03
C MET A 132 6.34 -14.43 2.83
N ILE A 133 6.94 -15.13 1.87
CA ILE A 133 6.66 -16.56 1.60
C ILE A 133 6.95 -17.38 2.84
N ASN A 134 8.16 -17.24 3.41
CA ASN A 134 8.58 -17.99 4.58
C ASN A 134 7.64 -17.77 5.77
N LYS A 135 7.25 -16.52 6.00
CA LYS A 135 6.30 -16.15 7.05
C LYS A 135 4.91 -16.76 6.81
N MET A 136 4.41 -16.72 5.58
CA MET A 136 3.08 -17.25 5.22
C MET A 136 3.03 -18.78 5.37
N ILE A 137 4.09 -19.49 4.95
CA ILE A 137 4.22 -20.94 5.14
C ILE A 137 4.22 -21.27 6.64
N PHE A 138 5.00 -20.53 7.45
CA PHE A 138 5.02 -20.70 8.90
C PHE A 138 3.63 -20.50 9.52
N LYS A 139 2.79 -19.62 8.95
CA LYS A 139 1.40 -19.40 9.36
C LYS A 139 0.38 -20.39 8.75
N GLY A 140 0.84 -21.42 8.05
CA GLY A 140 0.00 -22.50 7.53
C GLY A 140 -0.60 -22.28 6.14
N ILE A 141 -0.16 -21.25 5.40
CA ILE A 141 -0.54 -21.06 3.99
C ILE A 141 0.29 -22.02 3.13
N SER A 142 -0.37 -22.75 2.22
CA SER A 142 0.31 -23.67 1.31
C SER A 142 1.28 -22.93 0.39
N LYS A 143 2.50 -23.46 0.27
CA LYS A 143 3.51 -22.89 -0.63
C LYS A 143 3.04 -22.79 -2.07
N ASP A 144 2.24 -23.75 -2.53
CA ASP A 144 1.76 -23.83 -3.91
C ASP A 144 0.73 -22.73 -4.26
N THR A 145 0.23 -22.02 -3.24
CA THR A 145 -0.67 -20.89 -3.43
C THR A 145 0.03 -19.53 -3.34
N ILE A 146 1.36 -19.47 -3.14
CA ILE A 146 2.09 -18.23 -2.92
C ILE A 146 3.01 -17.95 -4.10
N TYR A 147 2.84 -16.80 -4.74
CA TYR A 147 3.55 -16.38 -5.94
C TYR A 147 4.32 -15.07 -5.70
N ASN A 148 5.65 -15.10 -5.79
CA ASN A 148 6.51 -13.92 -5.63
C ASN A 148 6.61 -13.10 -6.92
N LEU A 149 5.51 -12.49 -7.35
CA LEU A 149 5.43 -11.74 -8.61
C LEU A 149 5.60 -10.24 -8.42
N GLY A 150 5.49 -9.74 -7.18
CA GLY A 150 5.58 -8.31 -6.91
C GLY A 150 4.24 -7.59 -6.93
N ILE A 151 4.30 -6.29 -6.64
CA ILE A 151 3.13 -5.40 -6.67
C ILE A 151 3.08 -4.74 -8.05
N PRO A 152 1.95 -4.80 -8.79
CA PRO A 152 1.87 -4.19 -10.11
C PRO A 152 1.85 -2.66 -10.00
N VAL A 153 2.59 -2.00 -10.86
CA VAL A 153 2.60 -0.54 -11.02
C VAL A 153 2.14 -0.14 -12.41
N LYS A 154 1.95 1.16 -12.61
CA LYS A 154 1.61 1.70 -13.93
C LYS A 154 2.77 1.48 -14.90
N PRO A 155 2.47 1.19 -16.20
CA PRO A 155 3.50 0.95 -17.21
C PRO A 155 4.51 2.09 -17.36
N GLU A 156 4.10 3.32 -17.06
CA GLU A 156 4.95 4.50 -17.16
C GLU A 156 6.17 4.45 -16.23
N PHE A 157 6.15 3.66 -15.16
CA PHE A 157 7.33 3.46 -14.30
C PHE A 157 8.41 2.59 -14.96
N ASN A 158 8.05 1.78 -15.95
CA ASN A 158 8.98 0.95 -16.75
C ASN A 158 9.53 1.68 -17.99
N MET A 159 9.07 2.91 -18.26
CA MET A 159 9.59 3.72 -19.34
C MET A 159 10.88 4.43 -18.89
N ASN A 160 11.81 4.63 -19.81
CA ASN A 160 13.01 5.42 -19.55
C ASN A 160 12.75 6.89 -19.83
N TYR A 161 13.12 7.75 -18.90
CA TYR A 161 13.06 9.20 -19.06
C TYR A 161 14.47 9.78 -18.94
N ASP A 162 14.76 10.77 -19.79
CA ASP A 162 16.03 11.48 -19.72
C ASP A 162 16.10 12.35 -18.46
N ARG A 163 17.20 12.22 -17.71
CA ARG A 163 17.44 12.97 -16.47
C ARG A 163 17.63 14.45 -16.76
N GLY A 164 18.48 14.76 -17.77
CA GLY A 164 18.81 16.13 -18.13
C GLY A 164 17.56 16.89 -18.56
N GLU A 165 16.78 16.36 -19.52
CA GLU A 165 15.53 16.97 -19.97
C GLU A 165 14.53 17.16 -18.81
N THR A 166 14.44 16.19 -17.91
CA THR A 166 13.51 16.28 -16.78
C THR A 166 13.93 17.39 -15.80
N LEU A 167 15.21 17.48 -15.45
CA LEU A 167 15.71 18.49 -14.51
C LEU A 167 15.74 19.88 -15.14
N GLU A 168 16.12 20.00 -16.44
CA GLU A 168 16.09 21.26 -17.18
C GLU A 168 14.67 21.85 -17.24
N SER A 169 13.66 21.01 -17.44
CA SER A 169 12.24 21.44 -17.42
C SER A 169 11.81 22.07 -16.10
N LEU A 170 12.60 21.90 -15.04
CA LEU A 170 12.41 22.46 -13.72
C LEU A 170 13.45 23.56 -13.38
N ASP A 171 14.24 24.02 -14.34
CA ASP A 171 15.40 24.90 -14.13
C ASP A 171 16.33 24.36 -13.04
N LEU A 172 16.65 23.07 -13.07
CA LEU A 172 17.57 22.38 -12.18
C LEU A 172 18.78 21.85 -12.96
N CYS A 173 19.93 21.73 -12.28
CA CYS A 173 21.17 21.29 -12.91
C CYS A 173 21.29 19.76 -12.90
N GLU A 174 21.58 19.16 -14.05
CA GLU A 174 21.73 17.70 -14.18
C GLU A 174 22.87 17.12 -13.33
N SER A 175 23.98 17.86 -13.18
CA SER A 175 25.17 17.39 -12.48
C SER A 175 25.07 17.43 -10.96
N LYS A 176 24.06 18.11 -10.39
CA LYS A 176 23.87 18.22 -8.95
C LYS A 176 23.12 17.01 -8.39
N PHE A 177 23.48 16.62 -7.17
CA PHE A 177 22.75 15.60 -6.44
C PHE A 177 21.33 16.10 -6.13
N THR A 178 20.33 15.33 -6.59
CA THR A 178 18.92 15.75 -6.53
C THR A 178 18.14 14.87 -5.58
N ILE A 179 17.53 15.50 -4.58
CA ILE A 179 16.69 14.82 -3.58
C ILE A 179 15.22 15.06 -3.92
N LEU A 180 14.47 13.98 -4.09
CA LEU A 180 13.01 14.02 -4.21
C LEU A 180 12.36 13.80 -2.84
N VAL A 181 11.44 14.67 -2.43
CA VAL A 181 10.68 14.53 -1.18
C VAL A 181 9.21 14.38 -1.47
N MET A 182 8.57 13.32 -0.95
CA MET A 182 7.13 13.13 -1.12
C MET A 182 6.49 12.36 0.04
N GLY A 183 5.28 12.80 0.45
CA GLY A 183 4.49 12.20 1.54
C GLY A 183 3.26 11.43 1.05
N GLY A 184 3.37 10.79 -0.12
CA GLY A 184 2.24 10.15 -0.79
C GLY A 184 1.24 11.14 -1.38
N SER A 185 0.12 10.65 -1.91
CA SER A 185 -0.89 11.47 -2.61
C SER A 185 -1.56 12.54 -1.73
N LEU A 186 -1.56 12.35 -0.42
CA LEU A 186 -2.12 13.29 0.56
C LEU A 186 -1.09 14.26 1.15
N GLY A 187 0.20 14.14 0.78
CA GLY A 187 1.27 14.98 1.32
C GLY A 187 1.34 14.94 2.85
N LEU A 188 1.33 13.73 3.42
CA LEU A 188 1.36 13.51 4.86
C LEU A 188 2.80 13.31 5.37
N GLY A 189 2.98 13.58 6.66
CA GLY A 189 4.27 13.46 7.34
C GLY A 189 4.91 14.83 7.63
N LYS A 190 6.08 14.81 8.23
CA LYS A 190 6.80 16.02 8.66
C LYS A 190 7.65 16.63 7.53
N ILE A 191 7.04 16.83 6.34
CA ILE A 191 7.77 17.29 5.12
C ILE A 191 8.43 18.66 5.33
N VAL A 192 7.77 19.58 6.04
CA VAL A 192 8.34 20.90 6.33
C VAL A 192 9.61 20.77 7.19
N ASP A 193 9.57 19.91 8.20
CA ASP A 193 10.73 19.69 9.09
C ASP A 193 11.87 19.00 8.33
N ILE A 194 11.55 18.00 7.49
CA ILE A 194 12.53 17.38 6.58
C ILE A 194 13.16 18.43 5.69
N TYR A 195 12.35 19.29 5.04
CA TYR A 195 12.87 20.34 4.18
C TYR A 195 13.83 21.28 4.91
N LYS A 196 13.49 21.71 6.14
CA LYS A 196 14.39 22.52 6.95
C LYS A 196 15.73 21.82 7.23
N GLN A 197 15.72 20.52 7.48
CA GLN A 197 16.95 19.75 7.66
C GLN A 197 17.77 19.68 6.36
N LEU A 198 17.12 19.49 5.22
CA LEU A 198 17.81 19.49 3.92
C LEU A 198 18.48 20.84 3.61
N THR A 199 17.89 21.95 4.05
CA THR A 199 18.51 23.28 3.85
C THR A 199 19.78 23.50 4.69
N ASN A 200 20.01 22.69 5.72
CA ASN A 200 21.20 22.73 6.58
C ASN A 200 22.37 21.89 6.05
N ILE A 201 22.15 21.06 5.02
CA ILE A 201 23.20 20.24 4.40
C ILE A 201 24.24 21.16 3.75
N ASN A 202 25.54 20.90 3.97
CA ASN A 202 26.61 21.73 3.41
C ASN A 202 26.88 21.47 1.93
N GLU A 203 26.63 20.24 1.45
CA GLU A 203 26.86 19.84 0.07
C GLU A 203 25.94 20.58 -0.91
N ASP A 204 26.40 20.76 -2.15
CA ASP A 204 25.65 21.39 -3.21
C ASP A 204 24.59 20.42 -3.78
N ILE A 205 23.45 20.39 -3.11
CA ILE A 205 22.27 19.59 -3.49
C ILE A 205 21.15 20.47 -4.02
N GLN A 206 20.25 19.85 -4.77
CA GLN A 206 18.98 20.47 -5.18
C GLN A 206 17.80 19.59 -4.77
N ILE A 207 16.61 20.18 -4.61
CA ILE A 207 15.48 19.56 -3.94
C ILE A 207 14.23 19.68 -4.80
N ILE A 208 13.53 18.56 -5.02
CA ILE A 208 12.19 18.52 -5.60
C ILE A 208 11.22 18.05 -4.51
N ILE A 209 10.14 18.79 -4.27
CA ILE A 209 9.12 18.41 -3.28
C ILE A 209 7.77 18.25 -3.97
N ILE A 210 7.19 17.04 -3.89
CA ILE A 210 5.83 16.78 -4.40
C ILE A 210 4.86 16.77 -3.23
N THR A 211 3.98 17.78 -3.18
CA THR A 211 3.00 17.96 -2.09
C THR A 211 1.68 17.22 -2.33
N GLY A 212 1.51 16.65 -3.52
CA GLY A 212 0.27 15.98 -3.91
C GLY A 212 -0.94 16.91 -3.84
N LYS A 213 -2.03 16.44 -3.26
CA LYS A 213 -3.28 17.22 -3.11
C LYS A 213 -3.27 18.20 -1.92
N ASN A 214 -2.17 18.29 -1.18
CA ASN A 214 -2.06 19.14 0.02
C ASN A 214 -1.70 20.57 -0.34
N LYS A 215 -2.71 21.37 -0.68
CA LYS A 215 -2.55 22.79 -1.02
C LYS A 215 -1.97 23.63 0.14
N LYS A 216 -2.27 23.24 1.40
CA LYS A 216 -1.74 23.93 2.59
C LYS A 216 -0.23 23.73 2.70
N LEU A 217 0.23 22.51 2.54
CA LEU A 217 1.68 22.17 2.52
C LEU A 217 2.39 22.91 1.38
N TYR A 218 1.78 22.93 0.17
CA TYR A 218 2.34 23.66 -0.96
C TYR A 218 2.56 25.15 -0.63
N ALA A 219 1.53 25.82 -0.09
CA ALA A 219 1.61 27.23 0.27
C ALA A 219 2.62 27.51 1.40
N GLU A 220 2.74 26.60 2.39
CA GLU A 220 3.69 26.72 3.49
C GLU A 220 5.14 26.60 2.99
N LEU A 221 5.44 25.58 2.19
CA LEU A 221 6.77 25.37 1.61
C LEU A 221 7.15 26.52 0.66
N SER A 222 6.19 27.03 -0.14
CA SER A 222 6.44 28.14 -1.05
C SER A 222 6.86 29.42 -0.34
N LYS A 223 6.41 29.63 0.90
CA LYS A 223 6.81 30.81 1.70
C LYS A 223 8.23 30.72 2.25
N ILE A 224 8.70 29.50 2.54
CA ILE A 224 9.99 29.30 3.20
C ILE A 224 11.12 28.96 2.23
N LYS A 225 10.82 28.52 0.99
CA LYS A 225 11.83 28.11 0.01
C LYS A 225 12.80 29.24 -0.35
N ASP A 226 12.31 30.47 -0.46
CA ASP A 226 13.11 31.63 -0.90
C ASP A 226 14.10 32.10 0.16
N SER A 227 13.98 31.63 1.40
CA SER A 227 14.96 31.86 2.48
C SER A 227 16.12 30.85 2.49
N SER A 228 16.08 29.85 1.62
CA SER A 228 17.12 28.81 1.49
C SER A 228 18.08 29.11 0.37
N SER A 229 19.34 28.76 0.55
CA SER A 229 20.36 28.76 -0.53
C SER A 229 20.24 27.54 -1.47
N LYS A 230 19.43 26.51 -1.11
CA LYS A 230 19.26 25.31 -1.91
C LYS A 230 18.25 25.54 -3.03
N GLU A 231 18.62 25.21 -4.27
CA GLU A 231 17.68 25.21 -5.38
C GLU A 231 16.54 24.25 -5.11
N THR A 232 15.33 24.78 -5.01
CA THR A 232 14.15 24.00 -4.61
C THR A 232 13.00 24.21 -5.60
N ARG A 233 12.40 23.09 -6.04
CA ARG A 233 11.16 23.09 -6.82
C ARG A 233 10.05 22.42 -6.06
N ILE A 234 8.93 23.11 -5.90
CA ILE A 234 7.74 22.62 -5.22
C ILE A 234 6.68 22.33 -6.26
N ILE A 235 6.24 21.08 -6.29
CA ILE A 235 5.25 20.56 -7.26
C ILE A 235 4.00 20.17 -6.48
N GLY A 236 2.84 20.53 -6.98
CA GLY A 236 1.54 20.09 -6.45
C GLY A 236 1.24 18.63 -6.80
N PHE A 237 -0.02 18.36 -7.13
CA PHE A 237 -0.41 17.05 -7.67
C PHE A 237 0.13 16.88 -9.09
N THR A 238 0.77 15.75 -9.35
CA THR A 238 1.31 15.39 -10.66
C THR A 238 1.06 13.92 -10.98
N ASN A 239 0.91 13.61 -12.26
CA ASN A 239 0.88 12.24 -12.79
C ASN A 239 2.26 11.77 -13.27
N HIS A 240 3.29 12.61 -13.18
CA HIS A 240 4.64 12.35 -13.70
C HIS A 240 5.65 12.02 -12.60
N VAL A 241 5.20 11.39 -11.49
CA VAL A 241 6.07 10.98 -10.38
C VAL A 241 7.20 10.07 -10.85
N ASN A 242 6.93 9.18 -11.81
CA ASN A 242 7.88 8.30 -12.45
C ASN A 242 9.09 9.05 -13.07
N LYS A 243 8.85 10.17 -13.76
CA LYS A 243 9.93 11.01 -14.34
C LYS A 243 10.83 11.58 -13.24
N TYR A 244 10.23 12.14 -12.21
CA TYR A 244 10.98 12.74 -11.09
C TYR A 244 11.75 11.69 -10.29
N MET A 245 11.18 10.49 -10.07
CA MET A 245 11.90 9.39 -9.42
C MET A 245 13.13 8.97 -10.22
N GLN A 246 13.06 8.91 -11.56
CA GLN A 246 14.18 8.53 -12.40
C GLN A 246 15.23 9.66 -12.54
N ALA A 247 14.83 10.92 -12.38
CA ALA A 247 15.71 12.07 -12.46
C ALA A 247 16.42 12.39 -11.14
N CYS A 248 16.03 11.81 -10.01
CA CYS A 248 16.59 12.07 -8.70
C CYS A 248 17.53 10.96 -8.22
N ASP A 249 18.41 11.30 -7.27
CA ASP A 249 19.42 10.38 -6.72
C ASP A 249 18.97 9.72 -5.41
N LEU A 250 18.05 10.35 -4.69
CA LEU A 250 17.51 9.88 -3.41
C LEU A 250 16.05 10.29 -3.26
N LEU A 251 15.20 9.35 -2.85
CA LEU A 251 13.79 9.61 -2.55
C LEU A 251 13.56 9.62 -1.05
N LEU A 252 13.19 10.76 -0.48
CA LEU A 252 12.71 10.83 0.91
C LEU A 252 11.20 10.66 0.93
N THR A 253 10.73 9.60 1.60
CA THR A 253 9.30 9.27 1.59
C THR A 253 8.88 8.47 2.83
N LYS A 254 7.58 8.30 2.97
CA LYS A 254 6.98 7.32 3.87
C LYS A 254 7.01 5.93 3.20
N PRO A 255 7.27 4.85 3.94
CA PRO A 255 7.43 3.51 3.38
C PRO A 255 6.08 2.83 3.04
N GLY A 256 5.26 3.46 2.21
CA GLY A 256 4.03 2.86 1.67
C GLY A 256 4.34 1.86 0.54
N GLY A 257 3.66 0.71 0.51
CA GLY A 257 4.00 -0.40 -0.39
C GLY A 257 4.06 -0.02 -1.87
N LEU A 258 3.12 0.77 -2.38
CA LEU A 258 3.14 1.23 -3.78
C LEU A 258 4.34 2.14 -4.06
N THR A 259 4.60 3.12 -3.19
CA THR A 259 5.73 4.05 -3.36
C THR A 259 7.07 3.31 -3.32
N ILE A 260 7.22 2.30 -2.43
CA ILE A 260 8.40 1.44 -2.41
C ILE A 260 8.57 0.72 -3.74
N THR A 261 7.51 0.10 -4.26
CA THR A 261 7.57 -0.64 -5.53
C THR A 261 7.96 0.28 -6.69
N GLU A 262 7.36 1.46 -6.77
CA GLU A 262 7.67 2.49 -7.75
C GLU A 262 9.15 2.90 -7.66
N ALA A 263 9.66 3.15 -6.46
CA ALA A 263 11.06 3.51 -6.22
C ALA A 263 12.05 2.40 -6.61
N LEU A 264 11.73 1.14 -6.27
CA LEU A 264 12.56 0.00 -6.65
C LEU A 264 12.65 -0.19 -8.16
N ILE A 265 11.55 0.01 -8.89
CA ILE A 265 11.52 -0.04 -10.36
C ILE A 265 12.32 1.11 -10.95
N CYS A 266 12.21 2.31 -10.41
CA CYS A 266 13.03 3.46 -10.80
C CYS A 266 14.50 3.36 -10.34
N LYS A 267 14.85 2.35 -9.54
CA LYS A 267 16.19 2.12 -8.95
C LYS A 267 16.69 3.29 -8.11
N ILE A 268 15.78 4.03 -7.49
CA ILE A 268 16.11 5.15 -6.61
C ILE A 268 16.18 4.70 -5.16
N PRO A 269 17.31 4.91 -4.45
CA PRO A 269 17.43 4.66 -3.02
C PRO A 269 16.44 5.49 -2.20
N LEU A 270 16.04 4.98 -1.02
CA LEU A 270 15.05 5.61 -0.18
C LEU A 270 15.64 6.19 1.12
N GLY A 271 15.09 7.32 1.56
CA GLY A 271 15.22 7.83 2.92
C GLY A 271 13.85 7.82 3.60
N LEU A 272 13.74 7.13 4.75
CA LEU A 272 12.44 6.85 5.36
C LEU A 272 12.16 7.76 6.54
N PHE A 273 11.08 8.51 6.45
CA PHE A 273 10.62 9.37 7.54
C PHE A 273 9.14 9.13 7.87
N SER A 274 8.75 9.41 9.11
CA SER A 274 7.36 9.39 9.59
C SER A 274 6.55 8.16 9.14
N PRO A 275 7.03 6.91 9.30
CA PRO A 275 6.24 5.73 8.98
C PRO A 275 4.96 5.69 9.83
N ILE A 276 3.87 5.23 9.25
CA ILE A 276 2.66 4.91 10.02
C ILE A 276 2.96 3.70 10.90
N PRO A 277 2.71 3.77 12.22
CA PRO A 277 2.92 2.65 13.12
C PRO A 277 2.22 1.38 12.65
N GLY A 278 2.89 0.25 12.82
CA GLY A 278 2.41 -1.05 12.37
C GLY A 278 2.80 -1.35 10.92
N GLN A 279 1.94 -1.07 9.96
CA GLN A 279 2.11 -1.45 8.55
C GLN A 279 3.36 -0.84 7.91
N GLU A 280 3.49 0.49 7.93
CA GLU A 280 4.64 1.15 7.29
C GLU A 280 5.94 0.92 8.07
N GLU A 281 5.88 0.70 9.40
CA GLU A 281 7.07 0.29 10.17
C GLU A 281 7.62 -1.06 9.74
N LYS A 282 6.73 -2.03 9.42
CA LYS A 282 7.14 -3.34 8.90
C LYS A 282 7.76 -3.23 7.50
N ASN A 283 7.19 -2.39 6.64
CA ASN A 283 7.77 -2.08 5.34
C ASN A 283 9.15 -1.41 5.50
N ALA A 284 9.29 -0.46 6.44
CA ALA A 284 10.58 0.18 6.75
C ALA A 284 11.63 -0.83 7.22
N GLN A 285 11.25 -1.75 8.13
CA GLN A 285 12.14 -2.81 8.62
C GLN A 285 12.66 -3.69 7.48
N PHE A 286 11.81 -4.02 6.50
CA PHE A 286 12.22 -4.74 5.30
C PHE A 286 13.26 -3.94 4.50
N LEU A 287 12.99 -2.68 4.20
CA LEU A 287 13.89 -1.84 3.41
C LEU A 287 15.27 -1.64 4.06
N LEU A 288 15.29 -1.39 5.37
CA LEU A 288 16.52 -1.20 6.13
C LEU A 288 17.35 -2.50 6.19
N ARG A 289 16.70 -3.66 6.42
CA ARG A 289 17.38 -4.97 6.47
C ARG A 289 18.05 -5.33 5.16
N HIS A 290 17.43 -4.97 4.04
CA HIS A 290 17.95 -5.28 2.70
C HIS A 290 18.81 -4.15 2.10
N ASN A 291 19.21 -3.16 2.92
CA ASN A 291 20.01 -2.03 2.49
C ASN A 291 19.44 -1.32 1.24
N LEU A 292 18.15 -1.01 1.30
CA LEU A 292 17.39 -0.29 0.27
C LEU A 292 17.08 1.15 0.70
N ALA A 293 17.27 1.45 1.98
CA ALA A 293 16.90 2.73 2.56
C ALA A 293 17.81 3.14 3.71
N VAL A 294 17.87 4.45 3.97
CA VAL A 294 18.40 5.03 5.20
C VAL A 294 17.27 5.44 6.14
N ASN A 295 17.51 5.32 7.44
CA ASN A 295 16.54 5.70 8.45
C ASN A 295 16.63 7.19 8.76
N LEU A 296 15.55 7.95 8.52
CA LEU A 296 15.41 9.37 8.79
C LEU A 296 14.24 9.68 9.74
N THR A 297 13.85 8.71 10.57
CA THR A 297 12.74 8.87 11.53
C THR A 297 13.07 9.85 12.64
N ASP A 298 14.36 9.94 13.03
CA ASP A 298 14.91 11.02 13.86
C ASP A 298 15.21 12.22 12.95
N ILE A 299 14.29 13.18 12.93
CA ILE A 299 14.36 14.31 12.01
C ILE A 299 15.55 15.21 12.32
N GLU A 300 15.94 15.34 13.57
CA GLU A 300 17.07 16.20 13.98
C GLU A 300 18.41 15.70 13.43
N LYS A 301 18.51 14.37 13.19
CA LYS A 301 19.68 13.74 12.56
C LYS A 301 19.56 13.56 11.05
N CYS A 302 18.50 14.10 10.44
CA CYS A 302 18.24 13.89 9.02
C CYS A 302 19.37 14.43 8.14
N SER A 303 19.81 15.67 8.36
CA SER A 303 20.92 16.28 7.62
C SER A 303 22.20 15.46 7.76
N GLU A 304 22.60 15.14 9.00
CA GLU A 304 23.80 14.33 9.28
C GLU A 304 23.78 12.96 8.59
N ASN A 305 22.65 12.26 8.63
CA ASN A 305 22.52 10.93 8.01
C ASN A 305 22.58 11.02 6.48
N ILE A 306 22.03 12.07 5.88
CA ILE A 306 22.11 12.29 4.42
C ILE A 306 23.54 12.68 4.04
N GLU A 307 24.22 13.57 4.78
CA GLU A 307 25.62 13.93 4.53
C GLU A 307 26.54 12.71 4.58
N LYS A 308 26.35 11.82 5.57
CA LYS A 308 27.08 10.53 5.62
C LYS A 308 26.87 9.71 4.36
N LEU A 309 25.62 9.63 3.89
CA LEU A 309 25.30 8.88 2.66
C LEU A 309 25.95 9.53 1.43
N LEU A 310 25.94 10.86 1.31
CA LEU A 310 26.56 11.61 0.21
C LEU A 310 28.08 11.36 0.14
N HIS A 311 28.73 11.23 1.29
CA HIS A 311 30.16 10.92 1.38
C HIS A 311 30.47 9.43 1.15
N SER A 312 29.47 8.54 1.22
CA SER A 312 29.62 7.09 1.05
C SER A 312 29.17 6.62 -0.33
N LYS A 313 29.97 6.94 -1.37
CA LYS A 313 29.63 6.52 -2.76
C LYS A 313 29.36 5.02 -2.91
N ASN A 314 30.06 4.17 -2.16
CA ASN A 314 29.87 2.72 -2.20
C ASN A 314 28.52 2.31 -1.59
N GLU A 315 28.07 2.98 -0.54
CA GLU A 315 26.77 2.70 0.09
C GLU A 315 25.63 3.04 -0.84
N LEU A 316 25.64 4.23 -1.43
CA LEU A 316 24.63 4.66 -2.39
C LEU A 316 24.56 3.72 -3.61
N LYS A 317 25.74 3.33 -4.15
CA LYS A 317 25.82 2.37 -5.25
C LYS A 317 25.23 1.01 -4.87
N ASN A 318 25.56 0.49 -3.70
CA ASN A 318 25.01 -0.77 -3.19
C ASN A 318 23.49 -0.70 -3.03
N MET A 319 22.95 0.44 -2.56
CA MET A 319 21.50 0.63 -2.46
C MET A 319 20.82 0.59 -3.84
N ILE A 320 21.40 1.23 -4.86
CA ILE A 320 20.88 1.22 -6.24
C ILE A 320 20.89 -0.21 -6.80
N GLU A 321 21.98 -0.96 -6.59
CA GLU A 321 22.08 -2.36 -7.01
C GLU A 321 21.05 -3.24 -6.31
N ASN A 322 20.82 -3.02 -5.01
CA ASN A 322 19.79 -3.73 -4.26
C ASN A 322 18.39 -3.36 -4.75
N CYS A 323 18.09 -2.10 -5.06
CA CYS A 323 16.83 -1.71 -5.68
C CYS A 323 16.58 -2.55 -6.96
N SER A 324 17.61 -2.75 -7.79
CA SER A 324 17.49 -3.56 -9.00
C SER A 324 17.20 -5.05 -8.71
N LYS A 325 17.78 -5.62 -7.64
CA LYS A 325 17.55 -7.03 -7.24
C LYS A 325 16.12 -7.27 -6.73
N PHE A 326 15.55 -6.30 -6.02
CA PHE A 326 14.20 -6.41 -5.45
C PHE A 326 13.11 -5.87 -6.39
N SER A 327 13.49 -5.23 -7.48
CA SER A 327 12.56 -4.73 -8.50
C SER A 327 11.81 -5.86 -9.21
N LYS A 328 10.53 -5.67 -9.46
CA LYS A 328 9.64 -6.58 -10.21
C LYS A 328 8.93 -5.80 -11.33
N PRO A 329 9.65 -5.35 -12.37
CA PRO A 329 9.10 -4.46 -13.39
C PRO A 329 7.99 -5.09 -14.22
N TYR A 330 7.97 -6.42 -14.32
CA TYR A 330 6.98 -7.18 -15.09
C TYR A 330 5.83 -7.76 -14.24
N ALA A 331 5.73 -7.38 -12.97
CA ALA A 331 4.71 -7.88 -12.04
C ALA A 331 3.28 -7.89 -12.63
N GLY A 332 2.92 -6.84 -13.39
CA GLY A 332 1.62 -6.77 -14.04
C GLY A 332 1.40 -7.83 -15.11
N ASP A 333 2.45 -8.23 -15.85
CA ASP A 333 2.38 -9.26 -16.89
C ASP A 333 2.35 -10.64 -16.26
N ASP A 334 3.23 -10.89 -15.30
CA ASP A 334 3.31 -12.16 -14.59
C ASP A 334 2.01 -12.46 -13.82
N ILE A 335 1.40 -11.44 -13.21
CA ILE A 335 0.07 -11.56 -12.57
C ILE A 335 -1.01 -11.88 -13.59
N PHE A 336 -0.97 -11.24 -14.76
CA PHE A 336 -1.94 -11.51 -15.83
C PHE A 336 -1.84 -12.94 -16.34
N ASP A 337 -0.63 -13.47 -16.49
CA ASP A 337 -0.40 -14.88 -16.86
C ASP A 337 -0.92 -15.84 -15.78
N LEU A 338 -0.71 -15.51 -14.50
CA LEU A 338 -1.28 -16.28 -13.39
C LEU A 338 -2.81 -16.24 -13.38
N ILE A 339 -3.43 -15.11 -13.69
CA ILE A 339 -4.89 -14.98 -13.85
C ILE A 339 -5.40 -15.93 -14.93
N ASN A 340 -4.76 -15.92 -16.12
CA ASN A 340 -5.14 -16.80 -17.22
C ASN A 340 -5.02 -18.28 -16.84
N TRP A 341 -3.93 -18.64 -16.15
CA TRP A 341 -3.71 -20.01 -15.67
C TRP A 341 -4.81 -20.44 -14.67
N LEU A 342 -5.15 -19.59 -13.70
CA LEU A 342 -6.19 -19.88 -12.71
C LEU A 342 -7.57 -20.05 -13.36
N VAL A 343 -7.91 -19.22 -14.34
CA VAL A 343 -9.18 -19.29 -15.05
C VAL A 343 -9.28 -20.57 -15.90
N GLN A 344 -8.19 -20.94 -16.58
CA GLN A 344 -8.15 -22.15 -17.41
C GLN A 344 -8.16 -23.46 -16.62
N ASN A 345 -7.56 -23.45 -15.40
CA ASN A 345 -7.43 -24.62 -14.55
C ASN A 345 -8.51 -24.70 -13.45
N LYS A 346 -9.52 -23.82 -13.50
CA LYS A 346 -10.66 -23.96 -12.58
C LYS A 346 -11.40 -25.27 -12.85
N SER A 347 -11.77 -26.00 -11.81
CA SER A 347 -12.62 -27.18 -11.96
C SER A 347 -14.00 -26.78 -12.50
N ASP A 348 -14.53 -27.54 -13.45
CA ASP A 348 -15.75 -27.26 -14.27
C ASP A 348 -17.08 -27.03 -13.53
N LYS A 349 -17.06 -26.86 -12.20
CA LYS A 349 -18.27 -26.69 -11.40
C LYS A 349 -18.37 -25.29 -10.82
N SER A 350 -18.72 -24.30 -11.62
CA SER A 350 -19.24 -23.04 -11.09
C SER A 350 -20.68 -23.26 -10.57
N SER A 351 -20.80 -23.60 -9.30
CA SER A 351 -22.10 -23.65 -8.64
C SER A 351 -22.32 -22.37 -7.83
N PHE A 352 -23.22 -21.51 -8.30
CA PHE A 352 -23.77 -20.46 -7.44
C PHE A 352 -24.67 -21.10 -6.38
N PRO A 353 -24.62 -20.66 -5.13
CA PRO A 353 -25.52 -21.17 -4.08
C PRO A 353 -26.99 -20.92 -4.47
N LYS A 354 -27.85 -21.92 -4.29
CA LYS A 354 -29.29 -21.74 -4.49
C LYS A 354 -29.86 -20.77 -3.45
N GLU A 355 -30.61 -19.77 -3.90
CA GLU A 355 -31.10 -18.61 -3.12
C GLU A 355 -31.90 -18.95 -1.86
N GLU A 356 -32.63 -20.02 -1.84
CA GLU A 356 -33.69 -20.28 -0.85
C GLU A 356 -33.23 -20.43 0.60
N LYS A 357 -31.95 -20.74 0.88
CA LYS A 357 -31.47 -20.99 2.24
C LYS A 357 -30.69 -19.81 2.87
N ILE A 358 -30.36 -18.78 2.11
CA ILE A 358 -29.44 -17.71 2.56
C ILE A 358 -30.20 -16.57 3.22
N TYR A 359 -31.39 -16.24 2.71
CA TYR A 359 -32.19 -15.11 3.21
C TYR A 359 -33.03 -15.42 4.45
N GLU A 360 -33.41 -16.68 4.72
CA GLU A 360 -34.25 -17.04 5.86
C GLU A 360 -33.50 -17.04 7.21
N LYS A 361 -32.21 -17.29 7.25
CA LYS A 361 -31.43 -17.37 8.50
C LYS A 361 -30.89 -16.05 9.03
N ASN A 362 -30.76 -15.02 8.20
CA ASN A 362 -30.21 -13.73 8.60
C ASN A 362 -31.07 -12.60 8.03
N ASN A 363 -32.05 -12.10 8.80
CA ASN A 363 -32.73 -10.88 8.40
C ASN A 363 -31.72 -9.72 8.36
N PRO A 364 -31.28 -9.26 7.17
CA PRO A 364 -30.19 -8.30 7.07
C PRO A 364 -30.49 -6.99 7.79
N LYS A 365 -31.77 -6.57 7.82
CA LYS A 365 -32.19 -5.27 8.39
C LYS A 365 -32.02 -5.18 9.90
N THR A 366 -32.27 -6.27 10.64
CA THR A 366 -32.11 -6.29 12.11
C THR A 366 -30.65 -6.49 12.51
N PHE A 367 -29.92 -7.28 11.75
CA PHE A 367 -28.51 -7.53 12.01
C PHE A 367 -27.65 -6.28 11.72
N PHE A 368 -27.93 -5.56 10.61
CA PHE A 368 -27.21 -4.33 10.29
C PHE A 368 -27.42 -3.22 11.30
N LYS A 369 -28.62 -3.06 11.87
CA LYS A 369 -28.85 -2.10 12.96
C LYS A 369 -28.02 -2.42 14.22
N SER A 370 -27.87 -3.71 14.54
CA SER A 370 -27.06 -4.13 15.69
C SER A 370 -25.55 -4.02 15.40
N ALA A 371 -25.14 -4.34 14.18
CA ALA A 371 -23.75 -4.20 13.73
C ALA A 371 -23.31 -2.73 13.63
N GLU A 372 -24.14 -1.86 13.08
CA GLU A 372 -23.91 -0.40 13.04
C GLU A 372 -23.78 0.18 14.45
N LYS A 373 -24.65 -0.24 15.38
CA LYS A 373 -24.60 0.15 16.78
C LYS A 373 -23.35 -0.37 17.48
N TYR A 374 -22.88 -1.56 17.12
CA TYR A 374 -21.66 -2.15 17.67
C TYR A 374 -20.40 -1.45 17.12
N PHE A 375 -20.34 -1.19 15.80
CA PHE A 375 -19.24 -0.41 15.19
C PHE A 375 -19.15 1.00 15.77
N LEU A 376 -20.26 1.69 15.87
CA LEU A 376 -20.33 2.99 16.51
C LEU A 376 -19.90 2.95 17.97
N LYS A 377 -20.31 1.92 18.70
CA LYS A 377 -19.95 1.74 20.12
C LYS A 377 -18.48 1.34 20.31
N THR A 378 -17.93 0.53 19.41
CA THR A 378 -16.50 0.14 19.43
C THR A 378 -15.62 1.29 18.97
N ALA A 379 -16.02 2.02 17.92
CA ALA A 379 -15.33 3.23 17.48
C ALA A 379 -15.39 4.31 18.59
N LEU A 380 -16.53 4.50 19.26
CA LEU A 380 -16.67 5.45 20.38
C LEU A 380 -15.83 5.02 21.59
N LYS A 381 -15.80 3.75 21.96
CA LYS A 381 -14.92 3.25 23.02
C LYS A 381 -13.43 3.42 22.72
N LEU A 382 -13.02 3.34 21.46
CA LEU A 382 -11.65 3.63 21.01
C LEU A 382 -11.30 5.12 21.08
N PHE A 383 -12.30 6.00 21.18
CA PHE A 383 -12.15 7.45 21.34
C PHE A 383 -12.30 7.95 22.79
N GLU A 384 -12.79 7.10 23.70
CA GLU A 384 -12.89 7.38 25.15
C GLU A 384 -11.68 6.91 25.96
N LEU A 385 -10.72 6.20 25.32
CA LEU A 385 -9.41 5.83 25.83
C LEU A 385 -8.32 6.73 25.19
#